data_a84a56abda18449f00cf19f5bfd1f64e
#
_entry.id   a84a56abda18449f00cf19f5bfd1f64e
#
_cell.length_a   1.000
_cell.length_b   1.000
_cell.length_c   1.000
_cell.angle_alpha   90.00
_cell.angle_beta   90.00
_cell.angle_gamma   90.00
#
_symmetry.space_group_name_H-M   'P 1'
#
loop_
_entity.id
_entity.type
_entity.pdbx_description
1 polymer ?
#
loop_
_entity_poly.entity_id
_entity_poly.type
_entity_poly.pdbx_seq_one_letter_code
_entity_poly.pdbx_strand_id
1 'polypeptide(L)'
;MNKGLFSGWRDVFSFTFKQVTGRKFRRTTVGVALLMLAAGLAVSTIMAFVQKREDDKRSPIEQVYVADQSGLEVLYLEGFKTQYQEKFPDVSFVEASQSVEQLAVTLGEEEPNAVILEISKAQEGYLLRVILPYGCAIKEGEAEDLCEAFAETMEQSKLLSSGIPMENLVLAMSGVQVTRLDAGEAERSIGEEMVSMLAPMLLIFIMYFMFLIYGMSVGNIVSVEKSSKLMEMMLTLTRPYGLIFGKVLAVTVTAIGQMMLWIACLVGGFFLGHGIAGSVIYSDYHNILLEIFALLQGQAGSTAFTPGAMVLAVFTICLAFLLYCMLAGLVASFASKAEQLGQVMVYYQLLMIAGFIGSYMLPMREKDWLNTILRIVPVTSAYLLPGDILVGNITVLEGLLYVAILIAFTAVLVVCTGKIYRNQLFYRGKSLKDRLHRKAKEA
;
A
#
# COMPACT_ATOMS: atom_id res chain seq x y z
N MET A 1 -31.31 -7.73 43.65
CA MET A 1 -31.10 -7.58 42.18
C MET A 1 -29.73 -8.15 41.80
N ASN A 2 -29.68 -9.24 41.07
CA ASN A 2 -28.43 -9.81 40.57
C ASN A 2 -27.81 -8.88 39.52
N LYS A 3 -26.92 -7.97 39.93
CA LYS A 3 -26.20 -7.12 38.97
C LYS A 3 -25.30 -8.00 38.11
N GLY A 4 -25.49 -8.00 36.80
CA GLY A 4 -24.65 -8.77 35.85
C GLY A 4 -23.15 -8.51 35.99
N LEU A 5 -22.32 -9.44 35.47
CA LEU A 5 -20.86 -9.43 35.64
C LEU A 5 -20.21 -8.10 35.21
N PHE A 6 -20.74 -7.46 34.17
CA PHE A 6 -20.27 -6.20 33.58
C PHE A 6 -21.08 -4.97 34.03
N SER A 7 -21.83 -5.01 35.14
CA SER A 7 -22.65 -3.89 35.60
C SER A 7 -21.84 -2.59 35.74
N GLY A 8 -22.39 -1.47 35.21
CA GLY A 8 -21.77 -0.12 35.27
C GLY A 8 -20.79 0.18 34.14
N TRP A 9 -20.56 -0.73 33.17
CA TRP A 9 -19.61 -0.48 32.09
C TRP A 9 -19.96 0.75 31.21
N ARG A 10 -21.24 1.06 31.03
CA ARG A 10 -21.70 2.20 30.21
C ARG A 10 -21.28 3.54 30.80
N ASP A 11 -21.40 3.69 32.11
CA ASP A 11 -21.03 4.92 32.79
C ASP A 11 -19.52 5.13 32.74
N VAL A 12 -18.76 4.04 32.96
CA VAL A 12 -17.29 4.04 32.81
C VAL A 12 -16.88 4.36 31.38
N PHE A 13 -17.54 3.76 30.39
CA PHE A 13 -17.30 4.04 28.97
C PHE A 13 -17.51 5.54 28.68
N SER A 14 -18.67 6.09 29.05
CA SER A 14 -18.99 7.49 28.79
C SER A 14 -18.00 8.44 29.44
N PHE A 15 -17.61 8.19 30.69
CA PHE A 15 -16.61 8.96 31.40
C PHE A 15 -15.25 8.92 30.73
N THR A 16 -14.74 7.70 30.45
CA THR A 16 -13.44 7.49 29.83
C THR A 16 -13.40 8.05 28.40
N PHE A 17 -14.47 7.88 27.63
CA PHE A 17 -14.58 8.43 26.28
C PHE A 17 -14.44 9.95 26.27
N LYS A 18 -15.14 10.67 27.19
CA LYS A 18 -15.01 12.13 27.35
C LYS A 18 -13.60 12.53 27.77
N GLN A 19 -12.97 11.74 28.63
CA GLN A 19 -11.60 11.98 29.10
C GLN A 19 -10.57 11.82 27.96
N VAL A 20 -10.67 10.75 27.18
CA VAL A 20 -9.77 10.48 26.06
C VAL A 20 -9.96 11.48 24.93
N THR A 21 -11.23 11.81 24.59
CA THR A 21 -11.56 12.76 23.51
C THR A 21 -11.42 14.24 23.91
N GLY A 22 -10.55 14.53 24.87
CA GLY A 22 -10.27 15.86 25.36
C GLY A 22 -9.69 16.81 24.30
N ARG A 23 -9.49 18.10 24.71
CA ARG A 23 -9.05 19.16 23.78
C ARG A 23 -7.71 18.85 23.06
N LYS A 24 -6.75 18.23 23.75
CA LYS A 24 -5.45 17.84 23.14
C LYS A 24 -5.65 16.78 22.07
N PHE A 25 -6.42 15.74 22.38
CA PHE A 25 -6.75 14.66 21.43
C PHE A 25 -7.40 15.21 20.15
N ARG A 26 -8.41 16.07 20.28
CA ARG A 26 -9.08 16.67 19.12
C ARG A 26 -8.13 17.48 18.24
N ARG A 27 -7.21 18.26 18.84
CA ARG A 27 -6.21 19.04 18.08
C ARG A 27 -5.25 18.13 17.31
N THR A 28 -4.73 17.08 17.93
CA THR A 28 -3.84 16.13 17.26
C THR A 28 -4.58 15.35 16.19
N THR A 29 -5.81 14.91 16.43
CA THR A 29 -6.64 14.20 15.47
C THR A 29 -6.90 15.03 14.22
N VAL A 30 -7.28 16.29 14.39
CA VAL A 30 -7.54 17.23 13.28
C VAL A 30 -6.23 17.55 12.54
N GLY A 31 -5.13 17.78 13.26
CA GLY A 31 -3.82 18.03 12.63
C GLY A 31 -3.38 16.89 11.73
N VAL A 32 -3.47 15.64 12.22
CA VAL A 32 -3.14 14.46 11.40
C VAL A 32 -4.15 14.25 10.27
N ALA A 33 -5.44 14.52 10.50
CA ALA A 33 -6.46 14.44 9.45
C ALA A 33 -6.17 15.39 8.27
N LEU A 34 -5.75 16.64 8.58
CA LEU A 34 -5.32 17.59 7.55
C LEU A 34 -4.06 17.12 6.82
N LEU A 35 -3.12 16.51 7.54
CA LEU A 35 -1.90 15.92 6.97
C LEU A 35 -2.24 14.77 6.03
N MET A 36 -3.17 13.88 6.40
CA MET A 36 -3.63 12.77 5.56
C MET A 36 -4.37 13.28 4.31
N LEU A 37 -5.19 14.32 4.45
CA LEU A 37 -5.85 14.97 3.31
C LEU A 37 -4.83 15.56 2.34
N ALA A 38 -3.83 16.28 2.87
CA ALA A 38 -2.74 16.83 2.05
C ALA A 38 -1.90 15.73 1.38
N ALA A 39 -1.63 14.62 2.09
CA ALA A 39 -0.91 13.48 1.52
C ALA A 39 -1.69 12.81 0.38
N GLY A 40 -3.00 12.58 0.56
CA GLY A 40 -3.86 12.05 -0.49
C GLY A 40 -3.89 12.93 -1.75
N LEU A 41 -4.03 14.25 -1.54
CA LEU A 41 -3.99 15.23 -2.63
C LEU A 41 -2.63 15.22 -3.34
N ALA A 42 -1.52 15.15 -2.58
CA ALA A 42 -0.18 15.13 -3.14
C ALA A 42 0.09 13.90 -4.00
N VAL A 43 -0.41 12.72 -3.63
CA VAL A 43 -0.22 11.49 -4.42
C VAL A 43 -0.72 11.68 -5.85
N SER A 44 -1.98 12.09 -6.04
CA SER A 44 -2.55 12.25 -7.38
C SER A 44 -1.90 13.41 -8.16
N THR A 45 -1.58 14.52 -7.49
CA THR A 45 -0.96 15.66 -8.17
C THR A 45 0.48 15.36 -8.59
N ILE A 46 1.26 14.65 -7.76
CA ILE A 46 2.63 14.23 -8.12
C ILE A 46 2.59 13.25 -9.29
N MET A 47 1.66 12.28 -9.29
CA MET A 47 1.49 11.37 -10.43
C MET A 47 1.20 12.12 -11.73
N ALA A 48 0.32 13.13 -11.69
CA ALA A 48 0.01 13.95 -12.87
C ALA A 48 1.23 14.75 -13.36
N PHE A 49 2.03 15.30 -12.44
CA PHE A 49 3.27 16.00 -12.82
C PHE A 49 4.31 15.06 -13.43
N VAL A 50 4.42 13.83 -12.92
CA VAL A 50 5.33 12.82 -13.47
C VAL A 50 4.89 12.44 -14.87
N GLN A 51 3.61 12.11 -15.06
CA GLN A 51 3.06 11.76 -16.39
C GLN A 51 3.23 12.89 -17.39
N LYS A 52 2.87 14.15 -17.01
CA LYS A 52 3.09 15.31 -17.86
C LYS A 52 4.55 15.47 -18.26
N ARG A 53 5.48 15.29 -17.31
CA ARG A 53 6.91 15.37 -17.58
C ARG A 53 7.41 14.25 -18.51
N GLU A 54 6.82 13.07 -18.43
CA GLU A 54 7.15 11.96 -19.34
C GLU A 54 6.57 12.21 -20.73
N ASP A 55 5.37 12.75 -20.81
CA ASP A 55 4.73 13.15 -22.06
C ASP A 55 5.47 14.32 -22.73
N ASP A 56 5.91 15.31 -21.95
CA ASP A 56 6.76 16.41 -22.42
C ASP A 56 8.13 15.92 -22.96
N LYS A 57 8.52 14.68 -22.67
CA LYS A 57 9.71 14.02 -23.25
C LYS A 57 9.43 13.24 -24.53
N ARG A 58 8.16 13.02 -24.88
CA ARG A 58 7.81 12.41 -26.16
C ARG A 58 8.20 13.35 -27.29
N SER A 59 8.82 12.79 -28.29
CA SER A 59 9.24 13.56 -29.43
C SER A 59 8.02 14.00 -30.26
N PRO A 60 7.94 15.24 -30.68
CA PRO A 60 6.88 15.73 -31.56
C PRO A 60 7.03 15.28 -33.03
N ILE A 61 8.02 14.38 -33.30
CA ILE A 61 8.28 13.88 -34.66
C ILE A 61 7.16 12.90 -35.06
N GLU A 62 6.38 13.26 -36.08
CA GLU A 62 5.30 12.44 -36.61
C GLU A 62 5.70 11.73 -37.92
N GLN A 63 6.50 12.40 -38.76
CA GLN A 63 6.92 11.82 -40.03
C GLN A 63 8.42 11.87 -40.21
N VAL A 64 9.00 10.73 -40.64
CA VAL A 64 10.42 10.61 -40.94
C VAL A 64 10.56 10.20 -42.42
N TYR A 65 11.03 11.11 -43.22
CA TYR A 65 11.32 10.87 -44.64
C TYR A 65 12.68 10.21 -44.76
N VAL A 66 12.71 8.93 -45.15
CA VAL A 66 13.93 8.13 -45.21
C VAL A 66 14.53 8.23 -46.63
N ALA A 67 15.68 8.88 -46.75
CA ALA A 67 16.50 8.89 -47.96
C ALA A 67 17.59 7.79 -47.81
N ASP A 68 17.28 6.57 -48.25
CA ASP A 68 18.16 5.45 -48.10
C ASP A 68 19.11 5.27 -49.31
N GLN A 69 20.40 5.48 -49.04
CA GLN A 69 21.52 5.22 -49.97
C GLN A 69 22.50 4.19 -49.34
N SER A 70 22.05 3.43 -48.34
CA SER A 70 22.89 2.47 -47.62
C SER A 70 23.24 1.22 -48.44
N GLY A 71 22.34 0.85 -49.38
CA GLY A 71 22.43 -0.42 -50.09
C GLY A 71 22.11 -1.65 -49.26
N LEU A 72 21.45 -1.51 -48.13
CA LEU A 72 20.91 -2.63 -47.35
C LEU A 72 19.63 -3.13 -47.98
N GLU A 73 19.44 -4.48 -47.99
CA GLU A 73 18.23 -5.07 -48.54
C GLU A 73 16.99 -4.82 -47.66
N VAL A 74 17.17 -4.66 -46.34
CA VAL A 74 16.09 -4.50 -45.38
C VAL A 74 16.47 -3.48 -44.29
N LEU A 75 15.65 -2.44 -44.13
CA LEU A 75 15.67 -1.55 -42.98
C LEU A 75 14.60 -2.02 -41.99
N TYR A 76 15.01 -2.27 -40.74
CA TYR A 76 14.11 -2.77 -39.67
C TYR A 76 13.30 -1.67 -39.03
N LEU A 77 12.45 -0.99 -39.78
CA LEU A 77 11.62 0.13 -39.34
C LEU A 77 10.52 -0.27 -38.35
N GLU A 78 9.98 -1.48 -38.50
CA GLU A 78 8.99 -2.04 -37.56
C GLU A 78 9.60 -2.26 -36.16
N GLY A 79 10.86 -2.67 -36.09
CA GLY A 79 11.58 -2.82 -34.85
C GLY A 79 11.79 -1.49 -34.13
N PHE A 80 12.10 -0.44 -34.88
CA PHE A 80 12.17 0.90 -34.31
C PHE A 80 10.86 1.32 -33.65
N LYS A 81 9.73 1.17 -34.34
CA LYS A 81 8.41 1.49 -33.81
C LYS A 81 8.09 0.74 -32.51
N THR A 82 8.47 -0.54 -32.44
CA THR A 82 8.20 -1.37 -31.26
C THR A 82 9.13 -1.00 -30.10
N GLN A 83 10.41 -0.79 -30.38
CA GLN A 83 11.44 -0.53 -29.35
C GLN A 83 11.34 0.88 -28.75
N TYR A 84 10.97 1.87 -29.55
CA TYR A 84 10.93 3.28 -29.17
C TYR A 84 9.52 3.88 -29.13
N GLN A 85 8.49 3.05 -28.99
CA GLN A 85 7.08 3.45 -28.98
C GLN A 85 6.77 4.51 -27.90
N GLU A 86 7.44 4.44 -26.74
CA GLU A 86 7.23 5.41 -25.65
C GLU A 86 7.79 6.80 -25.98
N LYS A 87 8.91 6.87 -26.71
CA LYS A 87 9.60 8.14 -27.06
C LYS A 87 9.08 8.74 -28.36
N PHE A 88 8.72 7.89 -29.33
CA PHE A 88 8.24 8.25 -30.67
C PHE A 88 6.90 7.53 -30.97
N PRO A 89 5.80 7.83 -30.24
CA PRO A 89 4.56 7.07 -30.34
C PRO A 89 3.88 7.15 -31.71
N ASP A 90 3.96 8.31 -32.35
CA ASP A 90 3.23 8.61 -33.60
C ASP A 90 4.12 8.58 -34.83
N VAL A 91 5.37 8.10 -34.74
CA VAL A 91 6.31 8.15 -35.84
C VAL A 91 5.89 7.24 -37.00
N SER A 92 5.85 7.82 -38.17
CA SER A 92 5.65 7.14 -39.45
C SER A 92 6.85 7.35 -40.36
N PHE A 93 7.30 6.27 -41.03
CA PHE A 93 8.41 6.31 -41.96
C PHE A 93 7.85 6.35 -43.39
N VAL A 94 8.33 7.32 -44.19
CA VAL A 94 7.95 7.52 -45.57
C VAL A 94 9.22 7.49 -46.42
N GLU A 95 9.23 6.76 -47.53
CA GLU A 95 10.35 6.76 -48.44
C GLU A 95 10.48 8.07 -49.19
N ALA A 96 11.66 8.67 -49.19
CA ALA A 96 11.91 9.95 -49.84
C ALA A 96 11.88 9.81 -51.35
N SER A 97 10.88 10.38 -51.98
CA SER A 97 10.71 10.35 -53.47
C SER A 97 11.49 11.47 -54.19
N GLN A 98 12.00 12.46 -53.47
CA GLN A 98 12.71 13.63 -54.00
C GLN A 98 14.10 13.74 -53.35
N SER A 99 14.93 14.63 -53.91
CA SER A 99 16.24 14.89 -53.33
C SER A 99 16.11 15.54 -51.93
N VAL A 100 17.03 15.23 -51.04
CA VAL A 100 17.06 15.74 -49.65
C VAL A 100 16.97 17.29 -49.62
N GLU A 101 17.62 17.97 -50.57
CA GLU A 101 17.63 19.43 -50.65
C GLU A 101 16.24 20.00 -51.04
N GLN A 102 15.50 19.31 -51.90
CA GLN A 102 14.13 19.72 -52.28
C GLN A 102 13.14 19.46 -51.16
N LEU A 103 13.23 18.31 -50.49
CA LEU A 103 12.41 17.97 -49.33
C LEU A 103 12.62 18.95 -48.17
N ALA A 104 13.88 19.36 -47.92
CA ALA A 104 14.20 20.30 -46.83
C ALA A 104 13.54 21.68 -47.00
N VAL A 105 13.24 22.10 -48.26
CA VAL A 105 12.54 23.35 -48.53
C VAL A 105 11.03 23.16 -48.47
N THR A 106 10.49 22.04 -48.96
CA THR A 106 9.05 21.84 -49.13
C THR A 106 8.36 21.44 -47.84
N LEU A 107 8.99 20.55 -47.05
CA LEU A 107 8.37 19.97 -45.87
C LEU A 107 8.20 20.92 -44.70
N GLY A 108 9.08 21.92 -44.55
CA GLY A 108 9.02 22.82 -43.39
C GLY A 108 7.78 23.71 -43.33
N GLU A 109 7.14 23.98 -44.45
CA GLU A 109 5.89 24.76 -44.53
C GLU A 109 4.64 23.86 -44.50
N GLU A 110 4.72 22.63 -45.07
CA GLU A 110 3.58 21.73 -45.20
C GLU A 110 3.43 20.81 -43.99
N GLU A 111 4.56 20.35 -43.43
CA GLU A 111 4.60 19.37 -42.33
C GLU A 111 5.62 19.78 -41.25
N PRO A 112 5.25 20.63 -40.29
CA PRO A 112 6.18 21.17 -39.29
C PRO A 112 6.77 20.13 -38.34
N ASN A 113 6.17 18.95 -38.24
CA ASN A 113 6.61 17.83 -37.39
C ASN A 113 7.35 16.74 -38.18
N ALA A 114 7.78 17.02 -39.39
CA ALA A 114 8.51 16.07 -40.22
C ALA A 114 10.04 16.32 -40.18
N VAL A 115 10.80 15.23 -40.27
CA VAL A 115 12.27 15.26 -40.39
C VAL A 115 12.72 14.39 -41.55
N ILE A 116 13.92 14.63 -42.05
CA ILE A 116 14.53 13.82 -43.12
C ILE A 116 15.67 13.04 -42.52
N LEU A 117 15.64 11.72 -42.69
CA LEU A 117 16.70 10.81 -42.29
C LEU A 117 17.46 10.34 -43.52
N GLU A 118 18.68 10.81 -43.67
CA GLU A 118 19.58 10.39 -44.74
C GLU A 118 20.48 9.26 -44.23
N ILE A 119 20.49 8.14 -44.95
CA ILE A 119 21.34 6.97 -44.65
C ILE A 119 22.28 6.79 -45.83
N SER A 120 23.56 6.94 -45.61
CA SER A 120 24.56 6.77 -46.66
C SER A 120 25.69 5.82 -46.27
N LYS A 121 26.32 5.18 -47.26
CA LYS A 121 27.44 4.26 -47.00
C LYS A 121 28.73 5.08 -46.93
N ALA A 122 29.48 4.90 -45.81
CA ALA A 122 30.79 5.50 -45.60
C ALA A 122 31.90 4.49 -45.87
N GLN A 123 33.16 4.92 -45.84
CA GLN A 123 34.30 4.03 -46.08
C GLN A 123 34.44 2.90 -45.04
N GLU A 124 34.10 3.19 -43.81
CA GLU A 124 34.08 2.20 -42.72
C GLU A 124 32.73 2.25 -41.98
N GLY A 125 31.63 1.80 -42.66
CA GLY A 125 30.32 1.71 -42.00
C GLY A 125 29.22 2.54 -42.69
N TYR A 126 28.29 3.04 -41.90
CA TYR A 126 27.15 3.82 -42.36
C TYR A 126 27.14 5.19 -41.71
N LEU A 127 26.74 6.20 -42.45
CA LEU A 127 26.55 7.56 -41.94
C LEU A 127 25.05 7.86 -41.89
N LEU A 128 24.55 8.18 -40.69
CA LEU A 128 23.20 8.65 -40.45
C LEU A 128 23.21 10.14 -40.24
N ARG A 129 22.31 10.86 -40.93
CA ARG A 129 22.08 12.29 -40.76
C ARG A 129 20.60 12.55 -40.63
N VAL A 130 20.21 13.25 -39.55
CA VAL A 130 18.86 13.80 -39.45
C VAL A 130 18.92 15.26 -39.88
N ILE A 131 18.14 15.61 -40.88
CA ILE A 131 18.09 16.96 -41.46
C ILE A 131 16.76 17.58 -41.11
N LEU A 132 16.81 18.75 -40.49
CA LEU A 132 15.63 19.52 -40.10
C LEU A 132 15.21 20.42 -41.29
N PRO A 133 13.95 20.28 -41.81
CA PRO A 133 13.43 21.15 -42.84
C PRO A 133 13.37 22.62 -42.40
N TYR A 134 13.49 23.55 -43.34
CA TYR A 134 13.41 24.99 -43.04
C TYR A 134 12.03 25.34 -42.48
N GLY A 135 11.99 25.88 -41.25
CA GLY A 135 10.74 26.27 -40.57
C GLY A 135 10.03 25.17 -39.79
N CYS A 136 10.62 24.00 -39.65
CA CYS A 136 10.06 22.93 -38.81
C CYS A 136 9.97 23.35 -37.34
N ALA A 137 9.04 22.73 -36.60
CA ALA A 137 8.82 22.99 -35.18
C ALA A 137 9.78 22.18 -34.26
N ILE A 138 10.52 21.24 -34.85
CA ILE A 138 11.36 20.27 -34.15
C ILE A 138 12.70 20.89 -33.74
N LYS A 139 13.14 20.63 -32.52
CA LYS A 139 14.41 21.13 -31.96
C LYS A 139 15.58 20.21 -32.32
N GLU A 140 16.79 20.78 -32.34
CA GLU A 140 18.02 20.00 -32.60
C GLU A 140 18.20 18.79 -31.69
N GLY A 141 17.88 18.90 -30.36
CA GLY A 141 17.98 17.80 -29.43
C GLY A 141 17.02 16.64 -29.72
N GLU A 142 15.85 16.91 -30.29
CA GLU A 142 14.88 15.90 -30.69
C GLU A 142 15.32 15.13 -31.93
N ALA A 143 15.99 15.84 -32.85
CA ALA A 143 16.61 15.24 -34.02
C ALA A 143 17.83 14.38 -33.67
N GLU A 144 18.63 14.80 -32.68
CA GLU A 144 19.76 14.04 -32.15
C GLU A 144 19.28 12.76 -31.48
N ASP A 145 18.24 12.85 -30.66
CA ASP A 145 17.56 11.71 -30.02
C ASP A 145 17.03 10.67 -31.03
N LEU A 146 16.46 11.14 -32.15
CA LEU A 146 16.04 10.25 -33.23
C LEU A 146 17.23 9.57 -33.92
N CYS A 147 18.31 10.31 -34.14
CA CYS A 147 19.52 9.79 -34.76
C CYS A 147 20.16 8.70 -33.93
N GLU A 148 20.27 8.88 -32.60
CA GLU A 148 20.78 7.88 -31.67
C GLU A 148 19.91 6.62 -31.65
N ALA A 149 18.60 6.79 -31.51
CA ALA A 149 17.64 5.67 -31.50
C ALA A 149 17.69 4.89 -32.82
N PHE A 150 17.83 5.58 -33.94
CA PHE A 150 17.93 4.94 -35.24
C PHE A 150 19.27 4.24 -35.46
N ALA A 151 20.36 4.75 -34.89
CA ALA A 151 21.66 4.10 -34.95
C ALA A 151 21.65 2.70 -34.31
N GLU A 152 20.97 2.52 -33.19
CA GLU A 152 20.80 1.19 -32.59
C GLU A 152 19.98 0.25 -33.49
N THR A 153 18.91 0.75 -34.10
CA THR A 153 18.07 -0.03 -35.03
C THR A 153 18.82 -0.39 -36.30
N MET A 154 19.75 0.45 -36.72
CA MET A 154 20.62 0.21 -37.87
C MET A 154 21.56 -0.99 -37.65
N GLU A 155 22.01 -1.24 -36.43
CA GLU A 155 22.80 -2.45 -36.13
C GLU A 155 21.98 -3.74 -36.33
N GLN A 156 20.71 -3.72 -35.95
CA GLN A 156 19.76 -4.81 -36.18
C GLN A 156 19.52 -5.02 -37.69
N SER A 157 19.35 -3.91 -38.43
CA SER A 157 19.19 -3.97 -39.90
C SER A 157 20.38 -4.56 -40.59
N LYS A 158 21.61 -4.30 -40.13
CA LYS A 158 22.83 -4.93 -40.64
C LYS A 158 22.83 -6.45 -40.42
N LEU A 159 22.41 -6.91 -39.23
CA LEU A 159 22.33 -8.32 -38.90
C LEU A 159 21.30 -9.05 -39.77
N LEU A 160 20.14 -8.43 -39.99
CA LEU A 160 19.11 -8.96 -40.89
C LEU A 160 19.59 -9.06 -42.34
N SER A 161 20.26 -8.02 -42.83
CA SER A 161 20.84 -8.01 -44.20
C SER A 161 22.01 -8.99 -44.37
N SER A 162 22.60 -9.50 -43.28
CA SER A 162 23.60 -10.56 -43.32
C SER A 162 23.03 -11.98 -43.48
N GLY A 163 21.70 -12.11 -43.65
CA GLY A 163 21.01 -13.38 -43.89
C GLY A 163 20.60 -14.14 -42.62
N ILE A 164 20.65 -13.52 -41.47
CA ILE A 164 20.13 -14.11 -40.24
C ILE A 164 18.59 -14.00 -40.25
N PRO A 165 17.85 -15.13 -40.18
CA PRO A 165 16.39 -15.07 -40.14
C PRO A 165 15.89 -14.28 -38.93
N MET A 166 14.83 -13.47 -39.14
CA MET A 166 14.19 -12.66 -38.12
C MET A 166 13.83 -13.45 -36.86
N GLU A 167 13.34 -14.67 -37.03
CA GLU A 167 13.00 -15.61 -35.96
C GLU A 167 14.19 -15.89 -35.02
N ASN A 168 15.38 -16.06 -35.58
CA ASN A 168 16.60 -16.32 -34.83
C ASN A 168 17.14 -15.07 -34.14
N LEU A 169 16.92 -13.90 -34.73
CA LEU A 169 17.27 -12.60 -34.13
C LEU A 169 16.37 -12.29 -32.93
N VAL A 170 15.08 -12.48 -33.07
CA VAL A 170 14.10 -12.30 -31.98
C VAL A 170 14.38 -13.30 -30.85
N LEU A 171 14.68 -14.56 -31.17
CA LEU A 171 15.07 -15.59 -30.20
C LEU A 171 16.39 -15.28 -29.50
N ALA A 172 17.38 -14.72 -30.19
CA ALA A 172 18.67 -14.34 -29.57
C ALA A 172 18.56 -13.10 -28.69
N MET A 173 17.63 -12.20 -28.98
CA MET A 173 17.39 -10.97 -28.22
C MET A 173 16.30 -11.11 -27.15
N SER A 174 15.42 -12.13 -27.26
CA SER A 174 14.41 -12.40 -26.22
C SER A 174 15.07 -13.03 -25.00
N GLY A 175 14.97 -12.37 -23.87
CA GLY A 175 15.34 -12.94 -22.58
C GLY A 175 14.48 -14.16 -22.26
N VAL A 176 15.06 -15.16 -21.60
CA VAL A 176 14.31 -16.32 -21.09
C VAL A 176 13.37 -15.85 -19.99
N GLN A 177 12.09 -15.72 -20.30
CA GLN A 177 11.07 -15.49 -19.26
C GLN A 177 10.79 -16.83 -18.56
N VAL A 178 11.19 -16.92 -17.31
CA VAL A 178 10.82 -18.05 -16.45
C VAL A 178 9.52 -17.72 -15.76
N THR A 179 8.41 -18.17 -16.33
CA THR A 179 7.08 -18.07 -15.69
C THR A 179 6.76 -19.40 -15.03
N ARG A 180 6.56 -19.39 -13.73
CA ARG A 180 6.08 -20.54 -12.98
C ARG A 180 4.54 -20.50 -12.97
N LEU A 181 3.92 -21.35 -13.73
CA LEU A 181 2.45 -21.53 -13.75
C LEU A 181 2.09 -22.69 -12.82
N ASP A 182 1.42 -22.39 -11.72
CA ASP A 182 0.72 -23.40 -10.95
C ASP A 182 -0.63 -23.66 -11.60
N ALA A 183 -0.90 -24.94 -11.92
CA ALA A 183 -2.12 -25.35 -12.63
C ALA A 183 -3.36 -25.05 -11.79
N GLY A 184 -4.06 -23.97 -12.10
CA GLY A 184 -5.29 -23.53 -11.43
C GLY A 184 -5.37 -22.04 -11.06
N GLU A 185 -4.28 -21.30 -11.16
CA GLU A 185 -4.30 -19.84 -10.96
C GLU A 185 -4.45 -19.11 -12.29
N ALA A 186 -5.42 -18.20 -12.37
CA ALA A 186 -5.51 -17.27 -13.49
C ALA A 186 -4.27 -16.37 -13.50
N GLU A 187 -3.70 -16.09 -14.68
CA GLU A 187 -2.60 -15.15 -14.84
C GLU A 187 -3.00 -13.79 -14.25
N ARG A 188 -2.38 -13.44 -13.13
CA ARG A 188 -2.54 -12.10 -12.54
C ARG A 188 -1.59 -11.15 -13.26
N SER A 189 -2.06 -9.96 -13.58
CA SER A 189 -1.16 -8.93 -14.10
C SER A 189 -0.13 -8.52 -13.03
N ILE A 190 1.07 -8.10 -13.44
CA ILE A 190 2.12 -7.62 -12.53
C ILE A 190 1.59 -6.56 -11.54
N GLY A 191 0.69 -5.68 -12.01
CA GLY A 191 0.05 -4.67 -11.17
C GLY A 191 -0.85 -5.26 -10.09
N GLU A 192 -1.59 -6.32 -10.41
CA GLU A 192 -2.47 -7.04 -9.47
C GLU A 192 -1.66 -7.78 -8.41
N GLU A 193 -0.56 -8.41 -8.80
CA GLU A 193 0.34 -9.10 -7.89
C GLU A 193 0.98 -8.10 -6.92
N MET A 194 1.45 -6.95 -7.41
CA MET A 194 1.97 -5.88 -6.56
C MET A 194 0.94 -5.37 -5.56
N VAL A 195 -0.31 -5.13 -5.97
CA VAL A 195 -1.36 -4.65 -5.05
C VAL A 195 -1.75 -5.71 -4.04
N SER A 196 -1.88 -6.97 -4.46
CA SER A 196 -2.21 -8.09 -3.57
C SER A 196 -1.14 -8.29 -2.48
N MET A 197 0.10 -7.95 -2.75
CA MET A 197 1.22 -8.03 -1.81
C MET A 197 1.35 -6.76 -0.96
N LEU A 198 1.35 -5.57 -1.60
CA LEU A 198 1.66 -4.31 -0.92
C LEU A 198 0.52 -3.78 -0.04
N ALA A 199 -0.75 -3.97 -0.44
CA ALA A 199 -1.88 -3.44 0.30
C ALA A 199 -2.04 -4.09 1.70
N PRO A 200 -1.97 -5.43 1.87
CA PRO A 200 -1.94 -6.05 3.19
C PRO A 200 -0.74 -5.62 4.03
N MET A 201 0.46 -5.52 3.42
CA MET A 201 1.68 -5.10 4.12
C MET A 201 1.56 -3.68 4.69
N LEU A 202 1.02 -2.74 3.91
CA LEU A 202 0.76 -1.37 4.34
C LEU A 202 -0.25 -1.34 5.50
N LEU A 203 -1.31 -2.13 5.41
CA LEU A 203 -2.33 -2.21 6.45
C LEU A 203 -1.75 -2.78 7.76
N ILE A 204 -0.94 -3.84 7.71
CA ILE A 204 -0.23 -4.41 8.86
C ILE A 204 0.64 -3.34 9.53
N PHE A 205 1.36 -2.55 8.74
CA PHE A 205 2.23 -1.49 9.23
C PHE A 205 1.43 -0.37 9.95
N ILE A 206 0.34 0.08 9.34
CA ILE A 206 -0.57 1.08 9.93
C ILE A 206 -1.15 0.55 11.25
N MET A 207 -1.64 -0.70 11.26
CA MET A 207 -2.21 -1.31 12.45
C MET A 207 -1.19 -1.46 13.58
N TYR A 208 0.08 -1.77 13.27
CA TYR A 208 1.15 -1.84 14.26
C TYR A 208 1.32 -0.52 15.03
N PHE A 209 1.44 0.60 14.32
CA PHE A 209 1.55 1.92 14.97
C PHE A 209 0.31 2.28 15.76
N MET A 210 -0.86 1.97 15.24
CA MET A 210 -2.12 2.25 15.92
C MET A 210 -2.25 1.42 17.21
N PHE A 211 -1.93 0.13 17.20
CA PHE A 211 -1.92 -0.69 18.41
C PHE A 211 -0.89 -0.20 19.42
N LEU A 212 0.28 0.27 18.98
CA LEU A 212 1.30 0.87 19.85
C LEU A 212 0.74 2.09 20.59
N ILE A 213 0.19 3.05 19.86
CA ILE A 213 -0.30 4.33 20.40
C ILE A 213 -1.47 4.10 21.36
N TYR A 214 -2.47 3.32 20.92
CA TYR A 214 -3.69 3.12 21.71
C TYR A 214 -3.50 2.11 22.83
N GLY A 215 -2.65 1.11 22.66
CA GLY A 215 -2.27 0.22 23.74
C GLY A 215 -1.57 0.95 24.88
N MET A 216 -0.64 1.87 24.57
CA MET A 216 -0.02 2.73 25.57
C MET A 216 -1.03 3.67 26.23
N SER A 217 -2.00 4.17 25.49
CA SER A 217 -3.09 5.01 26.02
C SER A 217 -3.94 4.25 27.04
N VAL A 218 -4.34 2.99 26.70
CA VAL A 218 -5.04 2.11 27.64
C VAL A 218 -4.20 1.87 28.91
N GLY A 219 -2.91 1.56 28.71
CA GLY A 219 -1.98 1.36 29.81
C GLY A 219 -1.93 2.53 30.78
N ASN A 220 -1.80 3.75 30.24
CA ASN A 220 -1.78 4.98 31.04
C ASN A 220 -3.08 5.18 31.82
N ILE A 221 -4.25 4.99 31.19
CA ILE A 221 -5.56 5.16 31.83
C ILE A 221 -5.72 4.17 32.99
N VAL A 222 -5.36 2.90 32.76
CA VAL A 222 -5.47 1.85 33.77
C VAL A 222 -4.52 2.10 34.96
N SER A 223 -3.29 2.55 34.68
CA SER A 223 -2.26 2.75 35.72
C SER A 223 -2.50 4.00 36.56
N VAL A 224 -2.83 5.14 35.94
CA VAL A 224 -3.07 6.42 36.63
C VAL A 224 -4.25 6.31 37.58
N GLU A 225 -5.33 5.68 37.17
CA GLU A 225 -6.48 5.53 38.05
C GLU A 225 -6.24 4.55 39.19
N LYS A 226 -5.44 3.50 38.95
CA LYS A 226 -5.07 2.55 40.01
C LYS A 226 -4.24 3.20 41.13
N SER A 227 -3.46 4.23 40.79
CA SER A 227 -2.67 4.99 41.75
C SER A 227 -3.47 6.11 42.46
N SER A 228 -4.67 6.45 41.98
CA SER A 228 -5.50 7.50 42.50
C SER A 228 -6.62 6.98 43.41
N LYS A 229 -7.06 7.83 44.36
CA LYS A 229 -8.24 7.54 45.25
C LYS A 229 -9.56 7.41 44.45
N LEU A 230 -9.60 7.86 43.20
CA LEU A 230 -10.76 7.75 42.30
C LEU A 230 -11.16 6.29 42.07
N MET A 231 -10.22 5.36 42.11
CA MET A 231 -10.49 3.94 41.98
C MET A 231 -11.39 3.40 43.08
N GLU A 232 -11.16 3.80 44.34
CA GLU A 232 -11.99 3.35 45.47
C GLU A 232 -13.45 3.81 45.29
N MET A 233 -13.64 5.05 44.84
CA MET A 233 -14.97 5.59 44.56
C MET A 233 -15.65 4.88 43.36
N MET A 234 -14.91 4.57 42.28
CA MET A 234 -15.49 3.85 41.16
C MET A 234 -15.89 2.41 41.49
N LEU A 235 -15.14 1.73 42.37
CA LEU A 235 -15.47 0.37 42.80
C LEU A 235 -16.73 0.25 43.66
N THR A 236 -17.19 1.35 44.30
CA THR A 236 -18.47 1.36 45.01
C THR A 236 -19.65 1.39 44.05
N LEU A 237 -19.48 1.94 42.85
CA LEU A 237 -20.52 2.12 41.85
C LEU A 237 -20.53 1.00 40.78
N THR A 238 -19.35 0.44 40.43
CA THR A 238 -19.18 -0.48 39.32
C THR A 238 -18.40 -1.76 39.71
N ARG A 239 -18.67 -2.85 39.00
CA ARG A 239 -17.87 -4.08 39.16
C ARG A 239 -16.52 -3.99 38.43
N PRO A 240 -15.44 -4.62 38.93
CA PRO A 240 -14.11 -4.59 38.29
C PRO A 240 -14.11 -4.99 36.81
N TYR A 241 -14.94 -5.95 36.42
CA TYR A 241 -15.10 -6.37 35.01
C TYR A 241 -15.70 -5.24 34.16
N GLY A 242 -16.74 -4.58 34.64
CA GLY A 242 -17.35 -3.44 33.96
C GLY A 242 -16.41 -2.25 33.87
N LEU A 243 -15.57 -2.06 34.91
CA LEU A 243 -14.60 -0.97 34.96
C LEU A 243 -13.53 -1.11 33.88
N ILE A 244 -12.83 -2.26 33.78
CA ILE A 244 -11.78 -2.47 32.78
C ILE A 244 -12.35 -2.55 31.37
N PHE A 245 -13.47 -3.25 31.19
CA PHE A 245 -14.11 -3.38 29.88
C PHE A 245 -14.60 -2.02 29.35
N GLY A 246 -15.28 -1.20 30.19
CA GLY A 246 -15.75 0.12 29.79
C GLY A 246 -14.62 1.06 29.36
N LYS A 247 -13.48 1.02 30.08
CA LYS A 247 -12.29 1.81 29.72
C LYS A 247 -11.69 1.39 28.39
N VAL A 248 -11.42 0.09 28.25
CA VAL A 248 -10.82 -0.44 27.04
C VAL A 248 -11.71 -0.19 25.83
N LEU A 249 -13.01 -0.43 25.98
CA LEU A 249 -13.98 -0.17 24.92
C LEU A 249 -14.02 1.31 24.51
N ALA A 250 -13.93 2.24 25.48
CA ALA A 250 -13.88 3.67 25.18
C ALA A 250 -12.65 4.05 24.34
N VAL A 251 -11.48 3.54 24.70
CA VAL A 251 -10.26 3.78 23.91
C VAL A 251 -10.35 3.13 22.55
N THR A 252 -10.85 1.90 22.47
CA THR A 252 -11.05 1.17 21.20
C THR A 252 -11.95 1.93 20.24
N VAL A 253 -13.12 2.38 20.71
CA VAL A 253 -14.05 3.17 19.88
C VAL A 253 -13.44 4.50 19.44
N THR A 254 -12.67 5.14 20.32
CA THR A 254 -11.95 6.38 19.97
C THR A 254 -10.89 6.13 18.90
N ALA A 255 -10.13 5.02 19.01
CA ALA A 255 -9.12 4.62 18.05
C ALA A 255 -9.72 4.36 16.66
N ILE A 256 -10.78 3.55 16.62
CA ILE A 256 -11.49 3.22 15.37
C ILE A 256 -12.06 4.49 14.73
N GLY A 257 -12.74 5.35 15.51
CA GLY A 257 -13.27 6.59 14.99
C GLY A 257 -12.20 7.53 14.42
N GLN A 258 -11.05 7.60 15.06
CA GLN A 258 -9.93 8.39 14.57
C GLN A 258 -9.32 7.79 13.28
N MET A 259 -9.13 6.47 13.23
CA MET A 259 -8.62 5.79 12.05
C MET A 259 -9.56 5.98 10.85
N MET A 260 -10.88 5.81 11.05
CA MET A 260 -11.88 6.04 10.00
C MET A 260 -11.84 7.48 9.47
N LEU A 261 -11.68 8.47 10.38
CA LEU A 261 -11.54 9.86 9.98
C LEU A 261 -10.29 10.09 9.14
N TRP A 262 -9.15 9.50 9.50
CA TRP A 262 -7.90 9.66 8.78
C TRP A 262 -7.95 8.99 7.40
N ILE A 263 -8.52 7.79 7.31
CA ILE A 263 -8.76 7.12 6.02
C ILE A 263 -9.69 7.95 5.14
N ALA A 264 -10.80 8.46 5.70
CA ALA A 264 -11.73 9.31 4.95
C ALA A 264 -11.06 10.59 4.43
N CYS A 265 -10.18 11.21 5.23
CA CYS A 265 -9.41 12.38 4.81
C CYS A 265 -8.37 12.03 3.73
N LEU A 266 -7.67 10.89 3.86
CA LEU A 266 -6.71 10.42 2.86
C LEU A 266 -7.39 10.15 1.51
N VAL A 267 -8.48 9.38 1.53
CA VAL A 267 -9.28 9.05 0.34
C VAL A 267 -9.91 10.31 -0.26
N GLY A 268 -10.49 11.18 0.59
CA GLY A 268 -11.05 12.46 0.14
C GLY A 268 -9.99 13.36 -0.51
N GLY A 269 -8.80 13.44 0.10
CA GLY A 269 -7.65 14.15 -0.48
C GLY A 269 -7.21 13.58 -1.83
N PHE A 270 -7.17 12.26 -1.94
CA PHE A 270 -6.83 11.56 -3.19
C PHE A 270 -7.81 11.89 -4.33
N PHE A 271 -9.12 11.83 -4.08
CA PHE A 271 -10.13 12.18 -5.08
C PHE A 271 -10.13 13.67 -5.44
N LEU A 272 -9.92 14.56 -4.46
CA LEU A 272 -9.74 16.00 -4.72
C LEU A 272 -8.49 16.24 -5.58
N GLY A 273 -7.38 15.57 -5.23
CA GLY A 273 -6.14 15.63 -6.02
C GLY A 273 -6.31 15.10 -7.43
N HIS A 274 -7.05 14.01 -7.61
CA HIS A 274 -7.37 13.46 -8.93
C HIS A 274 -8.17 14.48 -9.79
N GLY A 275 -9.18 15.13 -9.21
CA GLY A 275 -9.94 16.17 -9.90
C GLY A 275 -9.07 17.38 -10.31
N ILE A 276 -8.17 17.83 -9.43
CA ILE A 276 -7.23 18.92 -9.73
C ILE A 276 -6.20 18.48 -10.79
N ALA A 277 -5.69 17.26 -10.67
CA ALA A 277 -4.71 16.69 -11.59
C ALA A 277 -5.23 16.71 -13.03
N GLY A 278 -6.42 16.18 -13.28
CA GLY A 278 -7.01 16.11 -14.61
C GLY A 278 -7.50 17.47 -15.15
N SER A 279 -7.97 18.39 -14.29
CA SER A 279 -8.53 19.66 -14.75
C SER A 279 -7.51 20.80 -14.89
N VAL A 280 -6.43 20.79 -14.10
CA VAL A 280 -5.50 21.93 -13.97
C VAL A 280 -4.07 21.59 -14.37
N ILE A 281 -3.60 20.36 -14.06
CA ILE A 281 -2.19 20.02 -14.25
C ILE A 281 -1.96 19.37 -15.61
N TYR A 282 -2.77 18.37 -15.96
CA TYR A 282 -2.60 17.58 -17.18
C TYR A 282 -3.95 17.00 -17.63
N SER A 283 -4.45 17.41 -18.82
CA SER A 283 -5.77 17.01 -19.34
C SER A 283 -5.90 15.51 -19.62
N ASP A 284 -4.80 14.89 -20.05
CA ASP A 284 -4.73 13.47 -20.40
C ASP A 284 -4.27 12.59 -19.22
N TYR A 285 -4.40 13.12 -17.99
CA TYR A 285 -4.03 12.41 -16.79
C TYR A 285 -4.84 11.14 -16.57
N HIS A 286 -4.16 10.00 -16.55
CA HIS A 286 -4.70 8.71 -16.21
C HIS A 286 -4.25 8.29 -14.81
N ASN A 287 -5.19 7.92 -13.94
CA ASN A 287 -4.85 7.53 -12.60
C ASN A 287 -4.65 6.02 -12.52
N ILE A 288 -3.39 5.59 -12.58
CA ILE A 288 -2.97 4.18 -12.55
C ILE A 288 -3.56 3.44 -11.33
N LEU A 289 -3.67 4.10 -10.16
CA LEU A 289 -4.23 3.47 -8.97
C LEU A 289 -5.75 3.19 -9.11
N LEU A 290 -6.50 4.06 -9.78
CA LEU A 290 -7.91 3.84 -10.05
C LEU A 290 -8.11 2.76 -11.12
N GLU A 291 -7.24 2.71 -12.13
CA GLU A 291 -7.25 1.64 -13.15
C GLU A 291 -6.95 0.28 -12.54
N ILE A 292 -5.90 0.17 -11.71
CA ILE A 292 -5.58 -1.06 -10.99
C ILE A 292 -6.76 -1.47 -10.09
N PHE A 293 -7.40 -0.52 -9.41
CA PHE A 293 -8.56 -0.80 -8.57
C PHE A 293 -9.76 -1.30 -9.40
N ALA A 294 -9.99 -0.71 -10.57
CA ALA A 294 -11.03 -1.15 -11.50
C ALA A 294 -10.75 -2.54 -12.07
N LEU A 295 -9.49 -2.84 -12.42
CA LEU A 295 -9.05 -4.16 -12.86
C LEU A 295 -9.28 -5.22 -11.77
N LEU A 296 -8.93 -4.94 -10.52
CA LEU A 296 -9.15 -5.85 -9.39
C LEU A 296 -10.64 -6.15 -9.15
N GLN A 297 -11.53 -5.18 -9.40
CA GLN A 297 -12.97 -5.38 -9.32
C GLN A 297 -13.57 -6.09 -10.54
N GLY A 298 -12.99 -5.93 -11.72
CA GLY A 298 -13.52 -6.40 -12.98
C GLY A 298 -13.27 -7.89 -13.27
N GLN A 299 -12.39 -8.55 -12.52
CA GLN A 299 -12.08 -9.97 -12.74
C GLN A 299 -13.25 -10.86 -12.33
N ALA A 300 -13.72 -11.67 -13.25
CA ALA A 300 -14.77 -12.66 -13.01
C ALA A 300 -14.29 -13.69 -11.96
N GLY A 301 -14.90 -13.65 -10.77
CA GLY A 301 -14.55 -14.54 -9.64
C GLY A 301 -13.65 -13.91 -8.57
N SER A 302 -13.17 -12.68 -8.75
CA SER A 302 -12.43 -11.96 -7.72
C SER A 302 -13.31 -11.66 -6.51
N THR A 303 -12.86 -12.06 -5.32
CA THR A 303 -13.49 -11.69 -4.03
C THR A 303 -12.91 -10.41 -3.46
N ALA A 304 -11.91 -9.81 -4.12
CA ALA A 304 -11.24 -8.59 -3.72
C ALA A 304 -12.22 -7.38 -3.72
N PHE A 305 -12.14 -6.56 -2.70
CA PHE A 305 -12.90 -5.32 -2.55
C PHE A 305 -14.43 -5.44 -2.72
N THR A 306 -14.98 -6.66 -2.59
CA THR A 306 -16.44 -6.82 -2.59
C THR A 306 -17.05 -6.15 -1.36
N PRO A 307 -18.31 -5.67 -1.42
CA PRO A 307 -18.97 -5.06 -0.26
C PRO A 307 -18.95 -5.97 0.98
N GLY A 308 -19.11 -7.28 0.79
CA GLY A 308 -19.02 -8.28 1.86
C GLY A 308 -17.62 -8.36 2.48
N ALA A 309 -16.58 -8.41 1.66
CA ALA A 309 -15.17 -8.39 2.10
C ALA A 309 -14.83 -7.09 2.84
N MET A 310 -15.28 -5.93 2.32
CA MET A 310 -15.07 -4.64 2.98
C MET A 310 -15.69 -4.57 4.38
N VAL A 311 -16.96 -4.99 4.50
CA VAL A 311 -17.66 -5.01 5.80
C VAL A 311 -16.97 -5.96 6.77
N LEU A 312 -16.58 -7.16 6.31
CA LEU A 312 -15.90 -8.14 7.14
C LEU A 312 -14.50 -7.67 7.55
N ALA A 313 -13.75 -7.04 6.66
CA ALA A 313 -12.44 -6.46 6.96
C ALA A 313 -12.55 -5.35 8.02
N VAL A 314 -13.48 -4.41 7.86
CA VAL A 314 -13.72 -3.34 8.85
C VAL A 314 -14.11 -3.93 10.21
N PHE A 315 -14.99 -4.93 10.24
CA PHE A 315 -15.36 -5.63 11.46
C PHE A 315 -14.14 -6.30 12.12
N THR A 316 -13.30 -6.95 11.31
CA THR A 316 -12.07 -7.60 11.78
C THR A 316 -11.09 -6.59 12.36
N ILE A 317 -10.93 -5.42 11.74
CA ILE A 317 -10.13 -4.31 12.28
C ILE A 317 -10.66 -3.88 13.64
N CYS A 318 -11.97 -3.68 13.79
CA CYS A 318 -12.58 -3.31 15.08
C CYS A 318 -12.30 -4.34 16.16
N LEU A 319 -12.41 -5.61 15.82
CA LEU A 319 -12.14 -6.73 16.73
C LEU A 319 -10.66 -6.82 17.10
N ALA A 320 -9.74 -6.61 16.14
CA ALA A 320 -8.30 -6.57 16.36
C ALA A 320 -7.91 -5.44 17.33
N PHE A 321 -8.50 -4.26 17.16
CA PHE A 321 -8.31 -3.16 18.10
C PHE A 321 -8.77 -3.51 19.52
N LEU A 322 -9.94 -4.12 19.65
CA LEU A 322 -10.45 -4.57 20.96
C LEU A 322 -9.51 -5.57 21.60
N LEU A 323 -9.03 -6.55 20.83
CA LEU A 323 -8.08 -7.56 21.29
C LEU A 323 -6.80 -6.92 21.82
N TYR A 324 -6.13 -6.09 21.03
CA TYR A 324 -4.86 -5.48 21.42
C TYR A 324 -5.01 -4.47 22.57
N CYS A 325 -6.09 -3.69 22.59
CA CYS A 325 -6.40 -2.84 23.72
C CYS A 325 -6.71 -3.64 25.01
N MET A 326 -7.36 -4.80 24.89
CA MET A 326 -7.57 -5.69 26.05
C MET A 326 -6.26 -6.32 26.54
N LEU A 327 -5.37 -6.73 25.63
CA LEU A 327 -4.01 -7.20 25.98
C LEU A 327 -3.22 -6.10 26.71
N ALA A 328 -3.25 -4.87 26.21
CA ALA A 328 -2.61 -3.74 26.87
C ALA A 328 -3.18 -3.47 28.27
N GLY A 329 -4.50 -3.52 28.41
CA GLY A 329 -5.19 -3.39 29.70
C GLY A 329 -4.84 -4.51 30.67
N LEU A 330 -4.73 -5.76 30.18
CA LEU A 330 -4.29 -6.91 30.96
C LEU A 330 -2.88 -6.69 31.50
N VAL A 331 -1.93 -6.37 30.61
CA VAL A 331 -0.52 -6.15 30.98
C VAL A 331 -0.39 -4.97 31.93
N ALA A 332 -1.04 -3.84 31.64
CA ALA A 332 -1.04 -2.67 32.51
C ALA A 332 -1.62 -2.96 33.91
N SER A 333 -2.52 -3.92 34.04
CA SER A 333 -3.09 -4.29 35.34
C SER A 333 -2.04 -4.82 36.33
N PHE A 334 -0.89 -5.30 35.87
CA PHE A 334 0.22 -5.73 36.71
C PHE A 334 1.06 -4.58 37.28
N ALA A 335 0.99 -3.39 36.72
CA ALA A 335 1.65 -2.21 37.29
C ALA A 335 1.01 -1.83 38.63
N SER A 336 1.81 -1.71 39.67
CA SER A 336 1.33 -1.30 41.00
C SER A 336 1.35 0.21 41.16
N LYS A 337 2.25 0.90 40.48
CA LYS A 337 2.39 2.37 40.44
C LYS A 337 2.54 2.84 39.00
N ALA A 338 2.18 4.11 38.75
CA ALA A 338 2.30 4.71 37.41
C ALA A 338 3.74 4.68 36.87
N GLU A 339 4.74 4.85 37.75
CA GLU A 339 6.17 4.78 37.41
C GLU A 339 6.64 3.40 36.87
N GLN A 340 5.95 2.33 37.29
CA GLN A 340 6.25 0.96 36.86
C GLN A 340 5.60 0.61 35.50
N LEU A 341 4.71 1.46 34.99
CA LEU A 341 3.97 1.17 33.77
C LEU A 341 4.89 0.91 32.59
N GLY A 342 5.95 1.72 32.39
CA GLY A 342 6.88 1.55 31.29
C GLY A 342 7.54 0.16 31.29
N GLN A 343 7.95 -0.32 32.46
CA GLN A 343 8.59 -1.64 32.60
C GLN A 343 7.63 -2.79 32.30
N VAL A 344 6.38 -2.66 32.71
CA VAL A 344 5.37 -3.70 32.49
C VAL A 344 4.90 -3.70 31.04
N MET A 345 4.76 -2.54 30.42
CA MET A 345 4.31 -2.42 29.02
C MET A 345 5.33 -2.97 28.00
N VAL A 346 6.58 -3.20 28.39
CA VAL A 346 7.57 -3.88 27.54
C VAL A 346 7.06 -5.28 27.10
N TYR A 347 6.37 -6.00 27.96
CA TYR A 347 5.82 -7.33 27.62
C TYR A 347 4.71 -7.22 26.55
N TYR A 348 3.89 -6.17 26.61
CA TYR A 348 2.91 -5.87 25.57
C TYR A 348 3.60 -5.53 24.25
N GLN A 349 4.65 -4.69 24.28
CA GLN A 349 5.40 -4.31 23.11
C GLN A 349 6.11 -5.49 22.45
N LEU A 350 6.72 -6.38 23.24
CA LEU A 350 7.35 -7.59 22.72
C LEU A 350 6.33 -8.52 22.03
N LEU A 351 5.15 -8.71 22.63
CA LEU A 351 4.08 -9.50 22.02
C LEU A 351 3.60 -8.87 20.71
N MET A 352 3.48 -7.55 20.70
CA MET A 352 3.08 -6.78 19.52
C MET A 352 4.10 -6.88 18.38
N ILE A 353 5.39 -6.74 18.70
CA ILE A 353 6.50 -6.88 17.75
C ILE A 353 6.54 -8.32 17.20
N ALA A 354 6.37 -9.33 18.04
CA ALA A 354 6.32 -10.73 17.61
C ALA A 354 5.14 -10.97 16.64
N GLY A 355 3.97 -10.42 16.95
CA GLY A 355 2.80 -10.47 16.06
C GLY A 355 3.04 -9.76 14.73
N PHE A 356 3.65 -8.57 14.77
CA PHE A 356 4.00 -7.80 13.58
C PHE A 356 5.01 -8.54 12.70
N ILE A 357 6.15 -8.99 13.27
CA ILE A 357 7.17 -9.72 12.52
C ILE A 357 6.60 -11.02 11.93
N GLY A 358 5.81 -11.76 12.72
CA GLY A 358 5.15 -12.98 12.25
C GLY A 358 4.22 -12.71 11.07
N SER A 359 3.45 -11.63 11.13
CA SER A 359 2.49 -11.28 10.08
C SER A 359 3.14 -10.65 8.84
N TYR A 360 4.26 -9.92 9.02
CA TYR A 360 4.91 -9.18 7.94
C TYR A 360 5.93 -10.04 7.17
N MET A 361 6.77 -10.80 7.89
CA MET A 361 7.92 -11.50 7.30
C MET A 361 7.60 -12.94 6.88
N LEU A 362 6.75 -13.64 7.63
CA LEU A 362 6.52 -15.06 7.39
C LEU A 362 5.64 -15.36 6.17
N PRO A 363 4.62 -14.54 5.80
CA PRO A 363 3.84 -14.77 4.59
C PRO A 363 4.64 -14.68 3.28
N MET A 364 5.80 -14.03 3.30
CA MET A 364 6.71 -13.97 2.15
C MET A 364 7.36 -15.34 1.82
N ARG A 365 7.18 -16.35 2.66
CA ARG A 365 7.68 -17.69 2.40
C ARG A 365 6.53 -18.56 1.89
N GLU A 366 6.69 -19.18 0.74
CA GLU A 366 5.75 -20.03 -0.01
C GLU A 366 5.30 -21.31 0.74
N LYS A 367 4.88 -21.20 2.01
CA LYS A 367 4.45 -22.35 2.80
C LYS A 367 3.01 -22.18 3.27
N ASP A 368 2.06 -22.74 2.57
CA ASP A 368 0.62 -22.65 2.84
C ASP A 368 0.22 -23.02 4.27
N TRP A 369 0.83 -24.06 4.85
CA TRP A 369 0.55 -24.47 6.23
C TRP A 369 0.92 -23.39 7.25
N LEU A 370 2.00 -22.62 6.99
CA LEU A 370 2.45 -21.56 7.87
C LEU A 370 1.47 -20.39 7.83
N ASN A 371 1.02 -20.00 6.63
CA ASN A 371 0.02 -18.96 6.46
C ASN A 371 -1.29 -19.31 7.18
N THR A 372 -1.72 -20.58 7.11
CA THR A 372 -2.90 -21.06 7.83
C THR A 372 -2.73 -20.93 9.34
N ILE A 373 -1.59 -21.33 9.92
CA ILE A 373 -1.31 -21.17 11.35
C ILE A 373 -1.33 -19.69 11.76
N LEU A 374 -0.70 -18.82 10.99
CA LEU A 374 -0.65 -17.38 11.28
C LEU A 374 -2.03 -16.73 11.26
N ARG A 375 -2.95 -17.22 10.41
CA ARG A 375 -4.36 -16.79 10.34
C ARG A 375 -5.19 -17.32 11.52
N ILE A 376 -4.79 -18.43 12.15
CA ILE A 376 -5.48 -19.00 13.31
C ILE A 376 -4.99 -18.34 14.61
N VAL A 377 -3.70 -18.05 14.74
CA VAL A 377 -3.13 -17.48 15.98
C VAL A 377 -3.62 -16.05 16.18
N PRO A 378 -4.35 -15.71 17.25
CA PRO A 378 -5.04 -14.43 17.40
C PRO A 378 -4.13 -13.19 17.35
N VAL A 379 -2.88 -13.34 17.80
CA VAL A 379 -1.90 -12.24 17.81
C VAL A 379 -1.46 -11.86 16.40
N THR A 380 -1.28 -12.82 15.51
CA THR A 380 -0.90 -12.61 14.11
C THR A 380 -2.13 -12.40 13.22
N SER A 381 -3.21 -13.14 13.48
CA SER A 381 -4.44 -13.05 12.70
C SER A 381 -5.07 -11.66 12.76
N ALA A 382 -4.94 -10.95 13.88
CA ALA A 382 -5.41 -9.58 14.03
C ALA A 382 -4.74 -8.60 13.06
N TYR A 383 -3.52 -8.88 12.61
CA TYR A 383 -2.81 -8.11 11.59
C TYR A 383 -3.12 -8.58 10.17
N LEU A 384 -3.13 -9.90 9.95
CA LEU A 384 -3.23 -10.51 8.61
C LEU A 384 -4.64 -10.47 8.03
N LEU A 385 -5.64 -10.89 8.83
CA LEU A 385 -7.00 -11.12 8.32
C LEU A 385 -7.63 -9.91 7.63
N PRO A 386 -7.52 -8.67 8.13
CA PRO A 386 -8.14 -7.54 7.47
C PRO A 386 -7.62 -7.33 6.04
N GLY A 387 -6.32 -7.47 5.84
CA GLY A 387 -5.67 -7.35 4.54
C GLY A 387 -6.03 -8.50 3.60
N ASP A 388 -5.89 -9.73 4.08
CA ASP A 388 -6.16 -10.94 3.30
C ASP A 388 -7.62 -11.01 2.82
N ILE A 389 -8.58 -10.60 3.66
CA ILE A 389 -10.01 -10.51 3.31
C ILE A 389 -10.24 -9.43 2.26
N LEU A 390 -9.60 -8.26 2.43
CA LEU A 390 -9.81 -7.10 1.57
C LEU A 390 -9.32 -7.35 0.15
N VAL A 391 -8.14 -7.96 0.01
CA VAL A 391 -7.48 -8.22 -1.27
C VAL A 391 -7.94 -9.53 -1.91
N GLY A 392 -8.71 -10.36 -1.19
CA GLY A 392 -9.23 -11.63 -1.71
C GLY A 392 -8.22 -12.79 -1.66
N ASN A 393 -7.16 -12.70 -0.83
CA ASN A 393 -6.23 -13.82 -0.57
C ASN A 393 -6.91 -14.99 0.14
N ILE A 394 -8.06 -14.74 0.77
CA ILE A 394 -8.95 -15.76 1.35
C ILE A 394 -10.39 -15.44 0.97
N THR A 395 -11.19 -16.47 0.84
CA THR A 395 -12.61 -16.30 0.56
C THR A 395 -13.34 -15.67 1.76
N VAL A 396 -14.47 -15.00 1.53
CA VAL A 396 -15.29 -14.40 2.60
C VAL A 396 -15.72 -15.47 3.61
N LEU A 397 -15.97 -16.69 3.16
CA LEU A 397 -16.39 -17.80 4.03
C LEU A 397 -15.25 -18.28 4.94
N GLU A 398 -14.04 -18.43 4.42
CA GLU A 398 -12.84 -18.72 5.22
C GLU A 398 -12.53 -17.59 6.19
N GLY A 399 -12.66 -16.34 5.73
CA GLY A 399 -12.53 -15.15 6.56
C GLY A 399 -13.48 -15.17 7.76
N LEU A 400 -14.74 -15.55 7.56
CA LEU A 400 -15.73 -15.70 8.64
C LEU A 400 -15.31 -16.76 9.69
N LEU A 401 -14.72 -17.88 9.26
CA LEU A 401 -14.22 -18.92 10.17
C LEU A 401 -13.07 -18.39 11.04
N TYR A 402 -12.08 -17.74 10.44
CA TYR A 402 -10.96 -17.16 11.19
C TYR A 402 -11.41 -16.03 12.13
N VAL A 403 -12.35 -15.19 11.68
CA VAL A 403 -12.93 -14.12 12.52
C VAL A 403 -13.71 -14.72 13.69
N ALA A 404 -14.42 -15.84 13.53
CA ALA A 404 -15.09 -16.52 14.62
C ALA A 404 -14.10 -17.02 15.69
N ILE A 405 -12.95 -17.54 15.27
CA ILE A 405 -11.85 -17.94 16.19
C ILE A 405 -11.34 -16.70 16.94
N LEU A 406 -11.12 -15.60 16.24
CA LEU A 406 -10.65 -14.34 16.82
C LEU A 406 -11.67 -13.76 17.82
N ILE A 407 -12.97 -13.84 17.53
CA ILE A 407 -14.06 -13.48 18.48
C ILE A 407 -14.01 -14.33 19.73
N ALA A 408 -13.92 -15.65 19.57
CA ALA A 408 -13.88 -16.58 20.71
C ALA A 408 -12.68 -16.29 21.63
N PHE A 409 -11.50 -16.09 21.05
CA PHE A 409 -10.30 -15.74 21.81
C PHE A 409 -10.43 -14.37 22.50
N THR A 410 -10.93 -13.37 21.80
CA THR A 410 -11.15 -12.01 22.35
C THR A 410 -12.14 -12.07 23.53
N ALA A 411 -13.21 -12.84 23.42
CA ALA A 411 -14.18 -13.02 24.50
C ALA A 411 -13.53 -13.66 25.74
N VAL A 412 -12.75 -14.72 25.55
CA VAL A 412 -11.97 -15.35 26.64
C VAL A 412 -10.99 -14.35 27.25
N LEU A 413 -10.29 -13.57 26.43
CA LEU A 413 -9.35 -12.56 26.89
C LEU A 413 -10.04 -11.47 27.74
N VAL A 414 -11.24 -11.00 27.34
CA VAL A 414 -12.03 -10.04 28.11
C VAL A 414 -12.35 -10.56 29.51
N VAL A 415 -12.80 -11.82 29.59
CA VAL A 415 -13.13 -12.46 30.89
C VAL A 415 -11.86 -12.64 31.74
N CYS A 416 -10.78 -13.14 31.15
CA CYS A 416 -9.49 -13.32 31.83
C CYS A 416 -8.93 -12.00 32.35
N THR A 417 -8.95 -10.95 31.51
CA THR A 417 -8.50 -9.61 31.90
C THR A 417 -9.33 -9.07 33.07
N GLY A 418 -10.65 -9.21 33.04
CA GLY A 418 -11.52 -8.82 34.16
C GLY A 418 -11.21 -9.56 35.46
N LYS A 419 -10.95 -10.88 35.38
CA LYS A 419 -10.59 -11.71 36.55
C LYS A 419 -9.25 -11.30 37.13
N ILE A 420 -8.22 -11.13 36.28
CA ILE A 420 -6.88 -10.71 36.70
C ILE A 420 -6.90 -9.31 37.26
N TYR A 421 -7.57 -8.38 36.57
CA TYR A 421 -7.73 -7.00 37.04
C TYR A 421 -8.36 -6.94 38.42
N ARG A 422 -9.46 -7.68 38.65
CA ARG A 422 -10.10 -7.79 39.95
C ARG A 422 -9.11 -8.27 41.06
N ASN A 423 -8.34 -9.30 40.76
CA ASN A 423 -7.38 -9.84 41.73
C ASN A 423 -6.26 -8.84 42.03
N GLN A 424 -5.81 -8.09 41.04
CA GLN A 424 -4.75 -7.07 41.19
C GLN A 424 -5.21 -5.82 41.92
N LEU A 425 -6.51 -5.49 41.90
CA LEU A 425 -7.08 -4.38 42.65
C LEU A 425 -6.99 -4.56 44.15
N PHE A 426 -7.22 -5.77 44.66
CA PHE A 426 -7.23 -6.06 46.10
C PHE A 426 -5.83 -6.32 46.65
N TYR A 427 -4.80 -6.47 45.79
CA TYR A 427 -3.41 -6.66 46.20
C TYR A 427 -2.63 -5.34 46.19
N ARG A 428 -2.80 -4.53 47.26
CA ARG A 428 -1.93 -3.37 47.51
C ARG A 428 -0.59 -3.85 48.09
N GLY A 429 0.51 -3.70 47.33
CA GLY A 429 1.84 -3.55 47.94
C GLY A 429 2.87 -4.66 47.81
N LYS A 430 2.65 -5.75 47.05
CA LYS A 430 3.72 -6.75 46.81
C LYS A 430 4.10 -6.84 45.36
N SER A 431 5.40 -6.60 45.06
CA SER A 431 6.02 -6.74 43.72
C SER A 431 5.84 -8.15 43.18
N LEU A 432 5.79 -8.31 41.84
CA LEU A 432 5.77 -9.62 41.16
C LEU A 432 6.97 -10.48 41.59
N LYS A 433 8.13 -9.87 41.87
CA LYS A 433 9.32 -10.52 42.42
C LYS A 433 9.05 -11.19 43.78
N ASP A 434 8.33 -10.48 44.68
CA ASP A 434 8.01 -11.00 46.02
C ASP A 434 7.06 -12.22 45.97
N ARG A 435 6.24 -12.30 44.92
CA ARG A 435 5.32 -13.43 44.70
C ARG A 435 6.03 -14.66 44.17
N LEU A 436 6.96 -14.48 43.24
CA LEU A 436 7.76 -15.58 42.67
C LEU A 436 8.68 -16.17 43.76
N HIS A 437 9.28 -15.30 44.59
CA HIS A 437 10.09 -15.76 45.73
C HIS A 437 9.29 -16.47 46.78
N ARG A 438 8.02 -16.08 47.03
CA ARG A 438 7.18 -16.78 48.01
C ARG A 438 6.69 -18.13 47.52
N LYS A 439 6.28 -18.25 46.23
CA LYS A 439 5.95 -19.54 45.65
C LYS A 439 7.14 -20.49 45.57
N ALA A 440 8.34 -19.97 45.33
CA ALA A 440 9.57 -20.74 45.33
C ALA A 440 10.01 -21.15 46.75
N LYS A 441 9.48 -20.52 47.83
CA LYS A 441 9.72 -20.92 49.23
C LYS A 441 8.64 -21.82 49.79
N GLU A 442 7.45 -21.87 49.19
CA GLU A 442 6.32 -22.72 49.59
C GLU A 442 6.28 -24.04 48.77
N ALA A 443 7.11 -24.18 47.72
CA ALA A 443 7.38 -25.42 46.97
C ALA A 443 8.70 -26.06 47.42
#